data_8f22d26b8f36c864525f47670dec422a
#
_entry.id   8f22d26b8f36c864525f47670dec422a
#
_cell.length_a   1.000
_cell.length_b   1.000
_cell.length_c   1.000
_cell.angle_alpha   90.00
_cell.angle_beta   90.00
_cell.angle_gamma   90.00
#
_symmetry.space_group_name_H-M   'P 1'
#
loop_
_entity.id
_entity.type
_entity.pdbx_description
1 polymer ?
#
loop_
_entity_poly.entity_id
_entity_poly.type
_entity_poly.pdbx_seq_one_letter_code
_entity_poly.pdbx_strand_id
1 'polypeptide(L)'
;MGATKRDLEDENGPPVGTSSKKPRRHVAALVLARGGSKGIPLKNIKKLAGVPLLAWVLRAAADAEMFDSVWVSTDHDEIENVAKSWGAKVHRRSPEVSRDCSTSLETIQEFLRNNTDVDVVCNIQATSPCLHPSHLKGALKKILEDGYDSVFSVVRRHQFRWKEVKKGSVECTQPLNLDPAKRPRRQDWDGELYENGSFYISTRDLILNEGRLQGGKVGYHEMEAEHSVDIDVDIDWPVAEQRVRRYGYFGRGVSLMFCKVSGCLTDGRVSLSASGEDTVSIHYKDTTGIGMLKKDDVEVVLLISRDDLVTQSLADKLKKVTGCEVMLVEEDPLKDLQSVVRKKKMDWKDVAFMGNETADASCLKLAGLSAVPADACKDASDAAKYTCRLLGGAGAVKEFAEHVLLQKQKTPGYEDTCGQISYACNPQTIFSSNELFSET
;
A
#
# COMPACT_ATOMS: atom_id res chain seq x y z
N MET A 1 -81.08 -7.63 -40.64
CA MET A 1 -80.73 -7.61 -39.21
C MET A 1 -79.26 -7.77 -39.15
N GLY A 2 -78.58 -6.69 -38.92
CA GLY A 2 -77.16 -6.52 -39.05
C GLY A 2 -76.39 -6.93 -37.76
N ALA A 3 -75.21 -7.45 -37.95
CA ALA A 3 -74.22 -7.62 -36.94
C ALA A 3 -72.91 -6.98 -37.46
N THR A 4 -72.54 -5.93 -36.80
CA THR A 4 -71.34 -5.11 -37.04
C THR A 4 -70.10 -5.85 -36.57
N LYS A 5 -69.12 -6.00 -37.43
CA LYS A 5 -67.71 -6.34 -37.09
C LYS A 5 -67.04 -5.14 -36.43
N ARG A 6 -66.40 -5.34 -35.28
CA ARG A 6 -65.45 -4.41 -34.71
C ARG A 6 -64.03 -4.82 -35.10
N ASP A 7 -63.34 -3.86 -35.70
CA ASP A 7 -61.93 -3.97 -36.07
C ASP A 7 -61.10 -3.91 -34.78
N LEU A 8 -60.18 -4.88 -34.64
CA LEU A 8 -59.13 -4.87 -33.63
C LEU A 8 -57.91 -4.16 -34.23
N GLU A 9 -57.62 -3.01 -33.71
CA GLU A 9 -56.39 -2.25 -34.04
C GLU A 9 -55.19 -2.96 -33.37
N ASP A 10 -54.18 -3.29 -34.17
CA ASP A 10 -52.87 -3.79 -33.76
C ASP A 10 -52.06 -2.66 -33.11
N GLU A 11 -51.87 -2.72 -31.80
CA GLU A 11 -50.87 -1.90 -31.07
C GLU A 11 -49.48 -2.51 -31.23
N ASN A 12 -48.80 -2.20 -32.33
CA ASN A 12 -47.35 -2.36 -32.44
C ASN A 12 -46.65 -1.11 -31.89
N GLY A 13 -46.35 -1.10 -30.56
CA GLY A 13 -45.45 -0.14 -30.00
C GLY A 13 -44.00 -0.32 -30.49
N PRO A 14 -43.18 0.75 -30.61
CA PRO A 14 -41.83 0.66 -31.10
C PRO A 14 -40.95 -0.20 -30.16
N PRO A 15 -39.96 -0.95 -30.69
CA PRO A 15 -39.14 -1.83 -29.88
C PRO A 15 -38.33 -0.98 -28.86
N VAL A 16 -38.42 -1.40 -27.61
CA VAL A 16 -37.63 -0.84 -26.49
C VAL A 16 -36.16 -0.98 -26.86
N GLY A 17 -35.51 0.19 -27.03
CA GLY A 17 -34.11 0.29 -27.39
C GLY A 17 -33.23 -0.48 -26.40
N THR A 18 -32.53 -1.48 -26.91
CA THR A 18 -31.47 -2.15 -26.21
C THR A 18 -30.38 -1.12 -25.87
N SER A 19 -30.27 -0.80 -24.58
CA SER A 19 -29.18 -0.01 -24.04
C SER A 19 -27.86 -0.71 -24.39
N SER A 20 -27.18 -0.28 -25.43
CA SER A 20 -25.84 -0.74 -25.76
C SER A 20 -24.92 -0.31 -24.63
N LYS A 21 -24.50 -1.25 -23.79
CA LYS A 21 -23.43 -1.04 -22.80
C LYS A 21 -22.23 -0.50 -23.56
N LYS A 22 -21.82 0.73 -23.25
CA LYS A 22 -20.55 1.28 -23.78
C LYS A 22 -19.44 0.26 -23.52
N PRO A 23 -18.57 0.00 -24.50
CA PRO A 23 -17.45 -0.92 -24.31
C PRO A 23 -16.64 -0.48 -23.08
N ARG A 24 -16.23 -1.46 -22.27
CA ARG A 24 -15.44 -1.20 -21.07
C ARG A 24 -14.09 -0.63 -21.49
N ARG A 25 -13.75 0.57 -21.00
CA ARG A 25 -12.45 1.20 -21.25
C ARG A 25 -11.34 0.46 -20.51
N HIS A 26 -10.21 0.24 -21.17
CA HIS A 26 -9.01 -0.30 -20.55
C HIS A 26 -8.28 0.85 -19.80
N VAL A 27 -8.15 0.71 -18.50
CA VAL A 27 -7.49 1.68 -17.62
C VAL A 27 -6.14 1.14 -17.17
N ALA A 28 -5.05 1.85 -17.48
CA ALA A 28 -3.71 1.50 -17.05
C ALA A 28 -3.21 2.46 -15.96
N ALA A 29 -2.70 1.91 -14.85
CA ALA A 29 -1.83 2.66 -13.94
C ALA A 29 -0.41 2.64 -14.49
N LEU A 30 0.26 3.80 -14.54
CA LEU A 30 1.62 3.94 -15.05
C LEU A 30 2.46 4.74 -14.05
N VAL A 31 3.51 4.10 -13.50
CA VAL A 31 4.48 4.75 -12.61
C VAL A 31 5.75 5.05 -13.40
N LEU A 32 6.13 6.32 -13.47
CA LEU A 32 7.36 6.73 -14.14
C LEU A 32 8.54 6.66 -13.16
N ALA A 33 9.50 5.77 -13.42
CA ALA A 33 10.63 5.50 -12.53
C ALA A 33 11.94 5.38 -13.31
N ARG A 34 12.56 6.52 -13.65
CA ARG A 34 13.87 6.52 -14.32
C ARG A 34 15.03 6.25 -13.34
N GLY A 35 16.16 5.70 -13.84
CA GLY A 35 17.35 5.45 -13.04
C GLY A 35 18.11 6.72 -12.66
N GLY A 36 18.08 7.75 -13.51
CA GLY A 36 18.87 8.99 -13.40
C GLY A 36 18.28 10.06 -12.46
N SER A 37 17.96 9.73 -11.21
CA SER A 37 17.53 10.73 -10.20
C SER A 37 18.71 11.59 -9.73
N LYS A 38 18.66 12.92 -9.94
CA LYS A 38 19.75 13.84 -9.60
C LYS A 38 19.90 14.09 -8.08
N GLY A 39 18.80 14.23 -7.36
CA GLY A 39 18.82 14.56 -5.93
C GLY A 39 19.09 13.37 -5.02
N ILE A 40 18.59 12.20 -5.36
CA ILE A 40 18.72 10.97 -4.58
C ILE A 40 18.98 9.82 -5.56
N PRO A 41 20.18 9.20 -5.55
CA PRO A 41 20.50 8.09 -6.44
C PRO A 41 19.49 6.93 -6.28
N LEU A 42 19.00 6.38 -7.40
CA LEU A 42 18.01 5.31 -7.43
C LEU A 42 16.81 5.55 -6.50
N LYS A 43 16.36 6.80 -6.39
CA LYS A 43 15.28 7.27 -5.49
C LYS A 43 14.09 6.31 -5.47
N ASN A 44 13.66 5.86 -6.64
CA ASN A 44 12.44 5.07 -6.80
C ASN A 44 12.49 3.69 -6.12
N ILE A 45 13.68 3.13 -5.89
CA ILE A 45 13.86 1.83 -5.22
C ILE A 45 14.56 1.94 -3.86
N LYS A 46 14.97 3.16 -3.45
CA LYS A 46 15.47 3.41 -2.10
C LYS A 46 14.36 3.06 -1.09
N LYS A 47 14.71 2.35 -0.02
CA LYS A 47 13.74 1.90 0.99
C LYS A 47 13.26 3.07 1.86
N LEU A 48 11.95 3.30 1.89
CA LEU A 48 11.25 4.21 2.78
C LEU A 48 10.42 3.38 3.76
N ALA A 49 10.66 3.50 5.05
CA ALA A 49 10.03 2.66 6.08
C ALA A 49 10.14 1.14 5.75
N GLY A 50 11.32 0.72 5.26
CA GLY A 50 11.59 -0.68 4.94
C GLY A 50 11.11 -1.18 3.57
N VAL A 51 10.32 -0.39 2.82
CA VAL A 51 9.71 -0.76 1.54
C VAL A 51 10.27 0.12 0.42
N PRO A 52 10.58 -0.41 -0.79
CA PRO A 52 11.00 0.43 -1.92
C PRO A 52 9.98 1.54 -2.21
N LEU A 53 10.46 2.75 -2.50
CA LEU A 53 9.57 3.92 -2.66
C LEU A 53 8.43 3.68 -3.66
N LEU A 54 8.73 3.15 -4.85
CA LEU A 54 7.72 2.88 -5.88
C LEU A 54 6.69 1.81 -5.45
N ALA A 55 7.05 0.93 -4.52
CA ALA A 55 6.18 -0.16 -4.09
C ALA A 55 4.99 0.33 -3.25
N TRP A 56 5.10 1.47 -2.60
CA TRP A 56 3.98 2.11 -1.90
C TRP A 56 2.82 2.43 -2.84
N VAL A 57 3.13 3.06 -3.96
CA VAL A 57 2.10 3.44 -4.95
C VAL A 57 1.64 2.26 -5.79
N LEU A 58 2.50 1.27 -6.08
CA LEU A 58 2.11 0.04 -6.76
C LEU A 58 1.09 -0.76 -5.95
N ARG A 59 1.29 -0.85 -4.63
CA ARG A 59 0.33 -1.49 -3.71
C ARG A 59 -1.01 -0.78 -3.74
N ALA A 60 -1.02 0.56 -3.63
CA ALA A 60 -2.25 1.34 -3.69
C ALA A 60 -2.98 1.17 -5.03
N ALA A 61 -2.25 1.14 -6.14
CA ALA A 61 -2.82 0.93 -7.47
C ALA A 61 -3.42 -0.48 -7.62
N ALA A 62 -2.70 -1.53 -7.19
CA ALA A 62 -3.18 -2.90 -7.25
C ALA A 62 -4.47 -3.09 -6.43
N ASP A 63 -4.50 -2.55 -5.19
CA ASP A 63 -5.63 -2.70 -4.29
C ASP A 63 -6.80 -1.74 -4.60
N ALA A 64 -6.61 -0.79 -5.50
CA ALA A 64 -7.71 0.03 -6.01
C ALA A 64 -8.71 -0.79 -6.84
N GLU A 65 -8.30 -1.92 -7.46
CA GLU A 65 -9.16 -2.79 -8.28
C GLU A 65 -9.91 -2.06 -9.42
N MET A 66 -9.34 -0.95 -9.86
CA MET A 66 -9.90 -0.11 -10.93
C MET A 66 -9.05 -0.14 -12.21
N PHE A 67 -7.89 -0.77 -12.14
CA PHE A 67 -6.94 -0.85 -13.24
C PHE A 67 -6.95 -2.23 -13.89
N ASP A 68 -7.01 -2.27 -15.22
CA ASP A 68 -6.86 -3.50 -16.00
C ASP A 68 -5.38 -3.92 -16.08
N SER A 69 -4.46 -2.96 -15.91
CA SER A 69 -3.03 -3.22 -15.86
C SER A 69 -2.27 -2.16 -15.05
N VAL A 70 -1.21 -2.61 -14.36
CA VAL A 70 -0.31 -1.76 -13.58
C VAL A 70 1.10 -1.87 -14.15
N TRP A 71 1.71 -0.72 -14.47
CA TRP A 71 2.96 -0.64 -15.18
C TRP A 71 3.97 0.26 -14.48
N VAL A 72 5.24 -0.10 -14.60
CA VAL A 72 6.37 0.78 -14.30
C VAL A 72 7.12 1.07 -15.59
N SER A 73 7.32 2.35 -15.90
CA SER A 73 8.13 2.77 -17.04
C SER A 73 9.51 3.13 -16.55
N THR A 74 10.54 2.39 -16.99
CA THR A 74 11.93 2.56 -16.54
C THR A 74 12.94 2.28 -17.64
N ASP A 75 14.12 2.85 -17.49
CA ASP A 75 15.34 2.61 -18.28
C ASP A 75 16.39 1.78 -17.51
N HIS A 76 16.11 1.38 -16.25
CA HIS A 76 17.08 0.81 -15.33
C HIS A 76 16.70 -0.60 -14.88
N ASP A 77 17.67 -1.54 -14.92
CA ASP A 77 17.43 -2.97 -14.66
C ASP A 77 17.04 -3.28 -13.22
N GLU A 78 17.65 -2.61 -12.23
CA GLU A 78 17.29 -2.81 -10.83
C GLU A 78 15.85 -2.34 -10.54
N ILE A 79 15.43 -1.22 -11.14
CA ILE A 79 14.07 -0.72 -11.01
C ILE A 79 13.08 -1.69 -11.66
N GLU A 80 13.42 -2.24 -12.82
CA GLU A 80 12.63 -3.28 -13.49
C GLU A 80 12.45 -4.52 -12.60
N ASN A 81 13.54 -5.01 -11.99
CA ASN A 81 13.49 -6.17 -11.11
C ASN A 81 12.58 -5.93 -9.90
N VAL A 82 12.71 -4.77 -9.25
CA VAL A 82 11.84 -4.39 -8.14
C VAL A 82 10.40 -4.26 -8.60
N ALA A 83 10.12 -3.62 -9.72
CA ALA A 83 8.76 -3.48 -10.26
C ALA A 83 8.09 -4.85 -10.49
N LYS A 84 8.80 -5.79 -11.13
CA LYS A 84 8.32 -7.16 -11.36
C LYS A 84 8.06 -7.92 -10.06
N SER A 85 8.93 -7.76 -9.05
CA SER A 85 8.75 -8.39 -7.74
C SER A 85 7.51 -7.90 -6.99
N TRP A 86 7.02 -6.69 -7.35
CA TRP A 86 5.78 -6.10 -6.82
C TRP A 86 4.59 -6.26 -7.78
N GLY A 87 4.68 -7.16 -8.76
CA GLY A 87 3.57 -7.56 -9.63
C GLY A 87 3.25 -6.58 -10.77
N ALA A 88 4.09 -5.56 -10.99
CA ALA A 88 3.89 -4.63 -12.09
C ALA A 88 4.45 -5.18 -13.41
N LYS A 89 3.78 -4.85 -14.52
CA LYS A 89 4.36 -4.98 -15.86
C LYS A 89 5.40 -3.88 -16.07
N VAL A 90 6.34 -4.10 -16.98
CA VAL A 90 7.42 -3.13 -17.24
C VAL A 90 7.33 -2.62 -18.67
N HIS A 91 7.35 -1.30 -18.81
CA HIS A 91 7.57 -0.59 -20.05
C HIS A 91 9.03 -0.12 -20.07
N ARG A 92 9.87 -0.71 -20.95
CA ARG A 92 11.26 -0.23 -21.15
C ARG A 92 11.23 1.02 -22.01
N ARG A 93 11.72 2.12 -21.44
CA ARG A 93 11.81 3.40 -22.15
C ARG A 93 12.87 3.35 -23.23
N SER A 94 12.58 4.01 -24.34
CA SER A 94 13.63 4.29 -25.32
C SER A 94 14.64 5.31 -24.76
N PRO A 95 15.87 5.35 -25.30
CA PRO A 95 16.87 6.36 -24.92
C PRO A 95 16.38 7.80 -25.11
N GLU A 96 15.49 8.03 -26.09
CA GLU A 96 14.95 9.33 -26.43
C GLU A 96 14.14 9.95 -25.29
N VAL A 97 13.31 9.14 -24.61
CA VAL A 97 12.45 9.59 -23.49
C VAL A 97 13.05 9.30 -22.12
N SER A 98 14.31 8.86 -22.07
CA SER A 98 15.06 8.61 -20.83
C SER A 98 15.99 9.77 -20.44
N ARG A 99 16.09 10.81 -21.25
CA ARG A 99 16.98 11.97 -21.02
C ARG A 99 16.48 12.82 -19.86
N ASP A 100 17.38 13.60 -19.28
CA ASP A 100 17.04 14.54 -18.20
C ASP A 100 16.01 15.62 -18.58
N CYS A 101 16.00 16.00 -19.85
CA CYS A 101 15.07 16.98 -20.42
C CYS A 101 13.74 16.36 -20.89
N SER A 102 13.63 15.02 -20.90
CA SER A 102 12.40 14.35 -21.36
C SER A 102 11.26 14.59 -20.36
N THR A 103 10.12 14.93 -20.89
CA THR A 103 8.91 15.20 -20.11
C THR A 103 8.17 13.91 -19.77
N SER A 104 7.34 13.96 -18.73
CA SER A 104 6.41 12.87 -18.41
C SER A 104 5.47 12.59 -19.58
N LEU A 105 5.02 13.64 -20.28
CA LEU A 105 4.13 13.50 -21.42
C LEU A 105 4.75 12.67 -22.54
N GLU A 106 5.98 12.95 -22.94
CA GLU A 106 6.70 12.18 -24.00
C GLU A 106 6.79 10.70 -23.65
N THR A 107 7.11 10.38 -22.38
CA THR A 107 7.16 9.01 -21.91
C THR A 107 5.79 8.31 -21.94
N ILE A 108 4.72 9.02 -21.57
CA ILE A 108 3.36 8.48 -21.60
C ILE A 108 2.88 8.29 -23.04
N GLN A 109 3.23 9.20 -23.95
CA GLN A 109 2.95 9.05 -25.37
C GLN A 109 3.63 7.82 -25.98
N GLU A 110 4.91 7.56 -25.63
CA GLU A 110 5.62 6.36 -26.05
C GLU A 110 4.91 5.10 -25.51
N PHE A 111 4.58 5.09 -24.23
CA PHE A 111 3.84 3.98 -23.60
C PHE A 111 2.53 3.69 -24.33
N LEU A 112 1.73 4.72 -24.64
CA LEU A 112 0.46 4.57 -25.34
C LEU A 112 0.60 4.10 -26.79
N ARG A 113 1.66 4.53 -27.48
CA ARG A 113 1.94 4.02 -28.86
C ARG A 113 2.26 2.53 -28.84
N ASN A 114 2.93 2.05 -27.80
CA ASN A 114 3.31 0.65 -27.63
C ASN A 114 2.15 -0.21 -27.06
N ASN A 115 1.13 0.41 -26.45
CA ASN A 115 -0.01 -0.26 -25.83
C ASN A 115 -1.33 0.34 -26.39
N THR A 116 -1.73 -0.14 -27.57
CA THR A 116 -2.83 0.46 -28.33
C THR A 116 -4.22 0.17 -27.75
N ASP A 117 -4.33 -0.80 -26.86
CA ASP A 117 -5.54 -1.22 -26.15
C ASP A 117 -5.85 -0.38 -24.90
N VAL A 118 -4.93 0.50 -24.48
CA VAL A 118 -5.13 1.38 -23.30
C VAL A 118 -5.91 2.62 -23.70
N ASP A 119 -7.05 2.88 -23.06
CA ASP A 119 -7.94 4.01 -23.30
C ASP A 119 -7.71 5.16 -22.32
N VAL A 120 -7.32 4.84 -21.07
CA VAL A 120 -7.10 5.80 -20.00
C VAL A 120 -5.80 5.47 -19.27
N VAL A 121 -4.96 6.48 -19.05
CA VAL A 121 -3.73 6.35 -18.26
C VAL A 121 -3.86 7.14 -16.97
N CYS A 122 -3.56 6.47 -15.86
CA CYS A 122 -3.32 7.12 -14.58
C CYS A 122 -1.80 7.15 -14.34
N ASN A 123 -1.17 8.29 -14.62
CA ASN A 123 0.24 8.52 -14.27
C ASN A 123 0.35 8.78 -12.78
N ILE A 124 0.90 7.82 -12.04
CA ILE A 124 1.09 7.88 -10.59
C ILE A 124 2.56 8.21 -10.29
N GLN A 125 2.81 9.22 -9.47
CA GLN A 125 4.16 9.59 -9.07
C GLN A 125 4.68 8.66 -7.97
N ALA A 126 5.83 8.05 -8.20
CA ALA A 126 6.49 7.19 -7.20
C ALA A 126 6.82 7.93 -5.89
N THR A 127 6.94 9.26 -5.97
CA THR A 127 7.27 10.17 -4.86
C THR A 127 6.11 10.45 -3.90
N SER A 128 4.94 9.84 -4.12
CA SER A 128 3.73 10.03 -3.30
C SER A 128 3.39 8.78 -2.47
N PRO A 129 4.23 8.40 -1.49
CA PRO A 129 4.11 7.12 -0.79
C PRO A 129 2.91 6.99 0.16
N CYS A 130 2.20 8.08 0.42
CA CYS A 130 0.97 8.07 1.23
C CYS A 130 -0.31 8.00 0.37
N LEU A 131 -0.21 7.62 -0.90
CA LEU A 131 -1.35 7.42 -1.78
C LEU A 131 -2.17 6.20 -1.34
N HIS A 132 -3.50 6.35 -1.25
CA HIS A 132 -4.44 5.29 -0.91
C HIS A 132 -5.29 4.85 -2.11
N PRO A 133 -5.80 3.60 -2.12
CA PRO A 133 -6.72 3.11 -3.16
C PRO A 133 -7.97 3.96 -3.32
N SER A 134 -8.49 4.54 -2.23
CA SER A 134 -9.67 5.41 -2.23
C SER A 134 -9.51 6.66 -3.10
N HIS A 135 -8.32 7.27 -3.09
CA HIS A 135 -8.04 8.45 -3.91
C HIS A 135 -8.10 8.10 -5.42
N LEU A 136 -7.49 6.98 -5.80
CA LEU A 136 -7.52 6.50 -7.18
C LEU A 136 -8.94 6.12 -7.62
N LYS A 137 -9.70 5.42 -6.76
CA LYS A 137 -11.11 5.09 -7.04
C LYS A 137 -11.96 6.33 -7.23
N GLY A 138 -11.85 7.31 -6.33
CA GLY A 138 -12.62 8.56 -6.41
C GLY A 138 -12.30 9.39 -7.66
N ALA A 139 -11.03 9.43 -8.05
CA ALA A 139 -10.61 10.16 -9.25
C ALA A 139 -11.02 9.44 -10.55
N LEU A 140 -10.86 8.10 -10.61
CA LEU A 140 -11.21 7.32 -11.79
C LEU A 140 -12.72 7.31 -12.08
N LYS A 141 -13.57 7.34 -11.05
CA LYS A 141 -15.03 7.47 -11.24
C LYS A 141 -15.38 8.71 -12.06
N LYS A 142 -14.72 9.86 -11.84
CA LYS A 142 -14.95 11.06 -12.60
C LYS A 142 -14.68 10.89 -14.10
N ILE A 143 -13.62 10.13 -14.46
CA ILE A 143 -13.31 9.80 -15.86
C ILE A 143 -14.31 8.80 -16.44
N LEU A 144 -14.61 7.74 -15.71
CA LEU A 144 -15.36 6.60 -16.24
C LEU A 144 -16.87 6.81 -16.21
N GLU A 145 -17.38 7.49 -15.18
CA GLU A 145 -18.81 7.68 -14.92
C GLU A 145 -19.27 9.09 -15.28
N ASP A 146 -18.50 10.15 -14.88
CA ASP A 146 -18.90 11.56 -15.03
C ASP A 146 -18.39 12.18 -16.35
N GLY A 147 -17.62 11.44 -17.16
CA GLY A 147 -17.18 11.83 -18.49
C GLY A 147 -16.18 12.99 -18.49
N TYR A 148 -15.28 13.05 -17.51
CA TYR A 148 -14.13 13.94 -17.54
C TYR A 148 -13.06 13.41 -18.49
N ASP A 149 -12.32 14.32 -19.16
CA ASP A 149 -11.20 13.96 -20.03
C ASP A 149 -9.88 13.89 -19.27
N SER A 150 -9.74 14.68 -18.21
CA SER A 150 -8.60 14.63 -17.31
C SER A 150 -8.98 14.93 -15.86
N VAL A 151 -8.31 14.25 -14.91
CA VAL A 151 -8.45 14.46 -13.46
C VAL A 151 -7.08 14.37 -12.83
N PHE A 152 -6.75 15.33 -11.97
CA PHE A 152 -5.48 15.34 -11.24
C PHE A 152 -5.69 15.55 -9.75
N SER A 153 -4.66 15.24 -8.95
CA SER A 153 -4.71 15.32 -7.50
C SER A 153 -4.32 16.71 -6.99
N VAL A 154 -5.05 17.18 -5.99
CA VAL A 154 -4.80 18.46 -5.32
C VAL A 154 -4.86 18.30 -3.82
N VAL A 155 -4.30 19.28 -3.10
CA VAL A 155 -4.40 19.41 -1.65
C VAL A 155 -4.80 20.82 -1.29
N ARG A 156 -5.64 20.98 -0.27
CA ARG A 156 -6.04 22.29 0.25
C ARG A 156 -4.98 22.83 1.19
N ARG A 157 -4.53 24.06 0.94
CA ARG A 157 -3.53 24.77 1.75
C ARG A 157 -4.07 26.10 2.25
N HIS A 158 -3.82 26.43 3.49
CA HIS A 158 -4.14 27.70 4.13
C HIS A 158 -2.88 28.54 4.25
N GLN A 159 -2.33 28.96 3.09
CA GLN A 159 -1.09 29.72 2.98
C GLN A 159 -1.36 31.07 2.33
N PHE A 160 -0.85 32.15 2.92
CA PHE A 160 -0.94 33.46 2.33
C PHE A 160 0.18 33.66 1.31
N ARG A 161 -0.18 34.12 0.13
CA ARG A 161 0.73 34.33 -1.00
C ARG A 161 0.99 35.82 -1.21
N TRP A 162 2.22 36.14 -1.57
CA TRP A 162 2.66 37.50 -1.86
C TRP A 162 3.30 37.53 -3.25
N LYS A 163 3.14 38.67 -3.97
CA LYS A 163 3.78 38.90 -5.26
C LYS A 163 5.31 38.91 -5.07
N GLU A 164 6.01 38.12 -5.87
CA GLU A 164 7.47 38.18 -5.92
C GLU A 164 7.91 39.49 -6.58
N VAL A 165 8.92 40.12 -6.01
CA VAL A 165 9.51 41.35 -6.52
C VAL A 165 10.94 41.05 -6.96
N LYS A 166 11.32 41.50 -8.14
CA LYS A 166 12.67 41.29 -8.68
C LYS A 166 13.71 41.95 -7.78
N LYS A 167 14.77 41.24 -7.50
CA LYS A 167 15.90 41.77 -6.69
C LYS A 167 16.46 43.05 -7.35
N GLY A 168 16.50 44.13 -6.57
CA GLY A 168 16.92 45.46 -7.04
C GLY A 168 15.82 46.30 -7.69
N SER A 169 14.56 45.85 -7.77
CA SER A 169 13.41 46.63 -8.15
C SER A 169 12.99 47.62 -7.06
N VAL A 170 12.44 48.76 -7.44
CA VAL A 170 11.81 49.76 -6.56
C VAL A 170 10.36 49.35 -6.21
N GLU A 171 9.83 48.28 -6.85
CA GLU A 171 8.46 47.81 -6.62
C GLU A 171 8.33 47.19 -5.21
N CYS A 172 7.18 47.43 -4.59
CA CYS A 172 6.81 46.79 -3.33
C CYS A 172 6.03 45.50 -3.57
N THR A 173 6.22 44.52 -2.70
CA THR A 173 5.37 43.29 -2.71
C THR A 173 3.94 43.63 -2.34
N GLN A 174 3.01 42.84 -2.84
CA GLN A 174 1.57 42.92 -2.55
C GLN A 174 1.00 41.54 -2.22
N PRO A 175 0.00 41.47 -1.31
CA PRO A 175 -0.69 40.23 -1.03
C PRO A 175 -1.50 39.79 -2.27
N LEU A 176 -1.55 38.45 -2.51
CA LEU A 176 -2.28 37.87 -3.63
C LEU A 176 -3.62 37.27 -3.21
N ASN A 177 -3.74 36.79 -1.98
CA ASN A 177 -4.92 36.08 -1.49
C ASN A 177 -5.32 36.43 -0.04
N LEU A 178 -4.96 37.61 0.43
CA LEU A 178 -5.38 38.09 1.74
C LEU A 178 -5.60 39.62 1.71
N ASP A 179 -6.48 40.09 2.60
CA ASP A 179 -6.57 41.51 2.97
C ASP A 179 -5.71 41.73 4.24
N PRO A 180 -4.61 42.51 4.17
CA PRO A 180 -3.78 42.79 5.33
C PRO A 180 -4.50 43.49 6.49
N ALA A 181 -5.57 44.24 6.19
CA ALA A 181 -6.38 44.94 7.20
C ALA A 181 -7.32 43.98 7.95
N LYS A 182 -7.67 42.85 7.31
CA LYS A 182 -8.57 41.80 7.87
C LYS A 182 -7.96 40.43 7.67
N ARG A 183 -6.77 40.20 8.20
CA ARG A 183 -6.09 38.91 8.04
C ARG A 183 -6.90 37.79 8.69
N PRO A 184 -7.45 36.84 7.91
CA PRO A 184 -8.26 35.75 8.45
C PRO A 184 -7.40 34.75 9.21
N ARG A 185 -7.97 34.11 10.23
CA ARG A 185 -7.37 32.91 10.84
C ARG A 185 -7.57 31.73 9.91
N ARG A 186 -6.79 30.64 10.11
CA ARG A 186 -6.83 29.45 9.26
C ARG A 186 -8.26 28.87 9.13
N GLN A 187 -9.06 28.92 10.17
CA GLN A 187 -10.45 28.44 10.21
C GLN A 187 -11.47 29.41 9.59
N ASP A 188 -11.07 30.62 9.25
CA ASP A 188 -11.99 31.67 8.80
C ASP A 188 -12.06 31.77 7.27
N TRP A 189 -11.35 30.91 6.54
CA TRP A 189 -11.36 30.83 5.09
C TRP A 189 -11.06 29.43 4.57
N ASP A 190 -11.53 29.13 3.35
CA ASP A 190 -11.47 27.78 2.78
C ASP A 190 -10.07 27.37 2.28
N GLY A 191 -9.11 28.29 2.28
CA GLY A 191 -7.80 28.04 1.68
C GLY A 191 -7.83 27.98 0.16
N GLU A 192 -6.76 27.49 -0.45
CA GLU A 192 -6.62 27.33 -1.89
C GLU A 192 -6.18 25.91 -2.24
N LEU A 193 -6.53 25.45 -3.44
CA LEU A 193 -6.12 24.17 -3.97
C LEU A 193 -4.76 24.29 -4.65
N TYR A 194 -3.87 23.37 -4.33
CA TYR A 194 -2.55 23.21 -4.95
C TYR A 194 -2.42 21.81 -5.52
N GLU A 195 -1.83 21.67 -6.70
CA GLU A 195 -1.40 20.34 -7.18
C GLU A 195 -0.43 19.73 -6.16
N ASN A 196 -0.68 18.49 -5.77
CA ASN A 196 0.20 17.76 -4.86
C ASN A 196 1.08 16.74 -5.58
N GLY A 197 0.96 16.64 -6.90
CA GLY A 197 1.80 15.80 -7.74
C GLY A 197 1.54 14.30 -7.63
N SER A 198 0.55 13.83 -6.87
CA SER A 198 0.41 12.40 -6.60
C SER A 198 0.00 11.59 -7.84
N PHE A 199 -0.95 12.09 -8.63
CA PHE A 199 -1.35 11.43 -9.87
C PHE A 199 -2.03 12.37 -10.86
N TYR A 200 -1.98 11.97 -12.15
CA TYR A 200 -2.63 12.61 -13.28
C TYR A 200 -3.31 11.55 -14.13
N ILE A 201 -4.63 11.63 -14.28
CA ILE A 201 -5.43 10.69 -15.07
C ILE A 201 -5.88 11.40 -16.33
N SER A 202 -5.67 10.79 -17.49
CA SER A 202 -6.01 11.40 -18.77
C SER A 202 -6.46 10.35 -19.78
N THR A 203 -7.37 10.72 -20.65
CA THR A 203 -7.77 9.87 -21.78
C THR A 203 -6.66 9.78 -22.81
N ARG A 204 -6.62 8.67 -23.56
CA ARG A 204 -5.69 8.43 -24.65
C ARG A 204 -5.74 9.56 -25.68
N ASP A 205 -6.96 10.00 -26.06
CA ASP A 205 -7.16 11.02 -27.08
C ASP A 205 -6.54 12.35 -26.68
N LEU A 206 -6.71 12.77 -25.42
CA LEU A 206 -6.11 13.98 -24.89
C LEU A 206 -4.57 13.93 -24.97
N ILE A 207 -3.97 12.78 -24.63
CA ILE A 207 -2.52 12.61 -24.61
C ILE A 207 -1.91 12.56 -26.01
N LEU A 208 -2.51 11.76 -26.92
CA LEU A 208 -1.94 11.51 -28.24
C LEU A 208 -2.31 12.57 -29.27
N ASN A 209 -3.57 13.07 -29.25
CA ASN A 209 -4.10 13.99 -30.25
C ASN A 209 -3.89 15.45 -29.86
N GLU A 210 -4.07 15.80 -28.58
CA GLU A 210 -3.91 17.16 -28.10
C GLU A 210 -2.54 17.44 -27.48
N GLY A 211 -1.75 16.39 -27.15
CA GLY A 211 -0.44 16.54 -26.55
C GLY A 211 -0.46 17.15 -25.15
N ARG A 212 -1.45 16.81 -24.32
CA ARG A 212 -1.66 17.37 -23.00
C ARG A 212 -1.95 16.29 -21.96
N LEU A 213 -1.49 16.51 -20.70
CA LEU A 213 -1.88 15.70 -19.54
C LEU A 213 -3.13 16.25 -18.85
N GLN A 214 -3.40 17.54 -18.99
CA GLN A 214 -4.55 18.23 -18.43
C GLN A 214 -5.22 19.04 -19.54
N GLY A 215 -6.49 18.76 -19.80
CA GLY A 215 -7.24 19.38 -20.88
C GLY A 215 -8.64 18.81 -21.02
N GLY A 216 -9.39 19.29 -22.01
CA GLY A 216 -10.79 18.91 -22.20
C GLY A 216 -11.66 19.29 -21.01
N LYS A 217 -12.60 18.44 -20.61
CA LYS A 217 -13.35 18.58 -19.36
C LYS A 217 -12.43 18.18 -18.19
N VAL A 218 -11.85 19.18 -17.53
CA VAL A 218 -10.85 19.00 -16.45
C VAL A 218 -11.54 18.91 -15.10
N GLY A 219 -11.16 17.91 -14.31
CA GLY A 219 -11.57 17.76 -12.91
C GLY A 219 -10.38 17.61 -11.97
N TYR A 220 -10.63 17.69 -10.68
CA TYR A 220 -9.62 17.42 -9.66
C TYR A 220 -10.14 16.44 -8.59
N HIS A 221 -9.21 15.81 -7.90
CA HIS A 221 -9.48 15.02 -6.69
C HIS A 221 -8.71 15.62 -5.52
N GLU A 222 -9.44 16.11 -4.51
CA GLU A 222 -8.84 16.67 -3.31
C GLU A 222 -8.40 15.53 -2.38
N MET A 223 -7.13 15.54 -2.02
CA MET A 223 -6.51 14.62 -1.07
C MET A 223 -6.28 15.33 0.26
N GLU A 224 -6.38 14.60 1.35
CA GLU A 224 -6.07 15.08 2.68
C GLU A 224 -4.59 15.50 2.78
N ALA A 225 -4.30 16.46 3.66
CA ALA A 225 -2.95 17.01 3.80
C ALA A 225 -1.93 15.97 4.30
N GLU A 226 -2.37 15.02 5.11
CA GLU A 226 -1.56 13.90 5.62
C GLU A 226 -1.17 12.89 4.54
N HIS A 227 -2.00 12.74 3.50
CA HIS A 227 -1.72 11.86 2.37
C HIS A 227 -0.96 12.56 1.23
N SER A 228 -0.89 13.89 1.27
CA SER A 228 -0.19 14.71 0.27
C SER A 228 1.29 14.84 0.63
N VAL A 229 2.07 13.83 0.26
CA VAL A 229 3.52 13.76 0.45
C VAL A 229 4.18 13.70 -0.91
N ASP A 230 5.22 14.52 -1.09
CA ASP A 230 6.10 14.48 -2.26
C ASP A 230 7.56 14.48 -1.79
N ILE A 231 8.39 13.67 -2.44
CA ILE A 231 9.81 13.50 -2.10
C ILE A 231 10.65 13.96 -3.29
N ASP A 232 11.20 15.16 -3.20
CA ASP A 232 12.06 15.70 -4.26
C ASP A 232 13.53 15.66 -3.92
N VAL A 233 13.87 16.03 -2.70
CA VAL A 233 15.23 16.16 -2.20
C VAL A 233 15.44 15.33 -0.93
N ASP A 234 16.70 15.14 -0.54
CA ASP A 234 17.04 14.23 0.57
C ASP A 234 16.47 14.69 1.92
N ILE A 235 16.28 16.00 2.13
CA ILE A 235 15.67 16.54 3.35
C ILE A 235 14.20 16.12 3.53
N ASP A 236 13.51 15.78 2.43
CA ASP A 236 12.12 15.31 2.49
C ASP A 236 12.01 13.89 3.04
N TRP A 237 13.11 13.10 2.91
CA TRP A 237 13.09 11.67 3.20
C TRP A 237 12.69 11.34 4.65
N PRO A 238 13.32 11.94 5.70
CA PRO A 238 12.94 11.65 7.09
C PRO A 238 11.50 12.05 7.41
N VAL A 239 11.03 13.17 6.83
CA VAL A 239 9.65 13.65 7.03
C VAL A 239 8.65 12.72 6.35
N ALA A 240 8.96 12.31 5.13
CA ALA A 240 8.14 11.34 4.39
C ALA A 240 8.09 9.99 5.10
N GLU A 241 9.20 9.51 5.66
CA GLU A 241 9.23 8.25 6.40
C GLU A 241 8.34 8.28 7.65
N GLN A 242 8.37 9.36 8.42
CA GLN A 242 7.46 9.55 9.56
C GLN A 242 5.99 9.59 9.11
N ARG A 243 5.68 10.27 8.00
CA ARG A 243 4.33 10.34 7.46
C ARG A 243 3.84 9.00 6.95
N VAL A 244 4.67 8.26 6.21
CA VAL A 244 4.33 6.92 5.73
C VAL A 244 4.05 5.98 6.90
N ARG A 245 4.87 6.00 7.97
CA ARG A 245 4.62 5.16 9.17
C ARG A 245 3.26 5.44 9.80
N ARG A 246 2.72 6.65 9.66
CA ARG A 246 1.45 7.06 10.27
C ARG A 246 0.28 7.04 9.30
N TYR A 247 0.51 7.41 8.04
CA TYR A 247 -0.54 7.65 7.04
C TYR A 247 -0.32 6.90 5.73
N GLY A 248 0.67 6.03 5.63
CA GLY A 248 0.92 5.21 4.45
C GLY A 248 -0.13 4.10 4.29
N TYR A 249 -0.32 3.65 3.07
CA TYR A 249 -1.16 2.50 2.78
C TYR A 249 -0.34 1.20 2.88
N PHE A 250 -0.63 0.39 3.88
CA PHE A 250 0.09 -0.87 4.15
C PHE A 250 -0.52 -2.10 3.48
N GLY A 251 -1.56 -1.95 2.70
CA GLY A 251 -2.33 -3.04 2.09
C GLY A 251 -3.67 -3.27 2.80
N ARG A 252 -4.42 -4.28 2.35
CA ARG A 252 -5.75 -4.62 2.90
C ARG A 252 -5.70 -5.26 4.28
N GLY A 253 -4.51 -5.49 4.79
CA GLY A 253 -4.30 -6.31 5.97
C GLY A 253 -4.40 -7.80 5.66
N VAL A 254 -4.08 -8.62 6.64
CA VAL A 254 -4.16 -10.08 6.53
C VAL A 254 -5.25 -10.62 7.43
N SER A 255 -5.85 -11.74 7.03
CA SER A 255 -6.88 -12.45 7.78
C SER A 255 -6.47 -13.87 8.19
N LEU A 256 -5.30 -14.33 7.70
CA LEU A 256 -4.74 -15.63 8.03
C LEU A 256 -3.23 -15.49 8.25
N MET A 257 -2.72 -16.07 9.34
CA MET A 257 -1.28 -16.18 9.61
C MET A 257 -0.87 -17.64 9.73
N PHE A 258 0.11 -18.03 8.95
CA PHE A 258 0.86 -19.28 9.14
C PHE A 258 2.13 -19.00 9.94
N CYS A 259 2.39 -19.79 10.97
CA CYS A 259 3.57 -19.65 11.83
C CYS A 259 4.24 -21.01 12.05
N LYS A 260 5.50 -21.13 11.68
CA LYS A 260 6.32 -22.31 12.04
C LYS A 260 6.46 -22.43 13.55
N VAL A 261 6.37 -23.65 14.06
CA VAL A 261 6.57 -23.92 15.49
C VAL A 261 8.05 -23.89 15.82
N SER A 262 8.83 -24.76 15.21
CA SER A 262 10.27 -24.86 15.48
C SER A 262 11.03 -23.68 14.88
N GLY A 263 11.80 -22.99 15.70
CA GLY A 263 12.60 -21.82 15.33
C GLY A 263 11.83 -20.49 15.23
N CYS A 264 10.47 -20.49 15.34
CA CYS A 264 9.68 -19.26 15.41
C CYS A 264 8.90 -19.16 16.72
N LEU A 265 7.93 -20.04 16.96
CA LEU A 265 7.16 -20.09 18.21
C LEU A 265 7.98 -20.66 19.38
N THR A 266 8.87 -21.61 19.08
CA THR A 266 9.89 -22.16 19.98
C THR A 266 11.28 -21.75 19.49
N ASP A 267 12.28 -21.98 20.30
CA ASP A 267 13.71 -21.81 19.96
C ASP A 267 14.28 -22.99 19.13
N GLY A 268 13.43 -23.93 18.70
CA GLY A 268 13.82 -25.12 17.96
C GLY A 268 14.48 -26.20 18.79
N ARG A 269 14.58 -26.05 20.13
CA ARG A 269 15.16 -27.04 21.02
C ARG A 269 14.12 -28.02 21.56
N VAL A 270 14.43 -29.29 21.50
CA VAL A 270 13.66 -30.36 22.16
C VAL A 270 14.52 -30.96 23.25
N SER A 271 14.02 -30.89 24.46
CA SER A 271 14.70 -31.57 25.62
C SER A 271 14.21 -33.01 25.70
N LEU A 272 15.13 -33.94 25.41
CA LEU A 272 14.86 -35.36 25.45
C LEU A 272 15.00 -35.89 26.89
N SER A 273 14.01 -36.60 27.40
CA SER A 273 14.00 -37.19 28.73
C SER A 273 14.17 -38.70 28.64
N ALA A 274 14.99 -39.27 29.54
CA ALA A 274 15.12 -40.71 29.68
C ALA A 274 13.81 -41.41 30.11
N SER A 275 12.86 -40.66 30.67
CA SER A 275 11.51 -41.16 31.02
C SER A 275 10.53 -41.14 29.81
N GLY A 276 10.95 -40.68 28.63
CA GLY A 276 10.13 -40.63 27.43
C GLY A 276 9.17 -39.47 27.36
N GLU A 277 9.27 -38.47 28.24
CA GLU A 277 8.51 -37.22 28.16
C GLU A 277 9.42 -36.10 27.61
N ASP A 278 9.34 -35.88 26.30
CA ASP A 278 10.03 -34.76 25.65
C ASP A 278 9.32 -33.44 25.92
N THR A 279 10.07 -32.36 26.06
CA THR A 279 9.54 -31.03 26.35
C THR A 279 10.04 -29.98 25.37
N VAL A 280 9.15 -29.08 25.01
CA VAL A 280 9.46 -27.82 24.29
C VAL A 280 8.96 -26.66 25.12
N SER A 281 9.61 -25.53 25.03
CA SER A 281 9.18 -24.30 25.70
C SER A 281 8.62 -23.30 24.70
N ILE A 282 7.54 -22.63 25.10
CA ILE A 282 6.97 -21.46 24.38
C ILE A 282 7.08 -20.26 25.29
N HIS A 283 7.43 -19.13 24.69
CA HIS A 283 7.49 -17.88 25.43
C HIS A 283 6.08 -17.30 25.62
N TYR A 284 5.74 -16.88 26.84
CA TYR A 284 4.43 -16.30 27.16
C TYR A 284 4.05 -15.10 26.25
N LYS A 285 5.02 -14.26 25.86
CA LYS A 285 4.75 -13.13 24.94
C LYS A 285 4.22 -13.61 23.59
N ASP A 286 4.69 -14.73 23.07
CA ASP A 286 4.29 -15.25 21.77
C ASP A 286 2.84 -15.75 21.79
N THR A 287 2.42 -16.41 22.87
CA THR A 287 1.00 -16.75 23.05
C THR A 287 0.12 -15.52 23.20
N THR A 288 0.63 -14.45 23.83
CA THR A 288 -0.09 -13.16 23.88
C THR A 288 -0.26 -12.57 22.49
N GLY A 289 0.79 -12.57 21.65
CA GLY A 289 0.73 -12.09 20.25
C GLY A 289 -0.29 -12.85 19.42
N ILE A 290 -0.32 -14.19 19.54
CA ILE A 290 -1.36 -15.03 18.91
C ILE A 290 -2.76 -14.61 19.40
N GLY A 291 -2.93 -14.39 20.69
CA GLY A 291 -4.20 -13.95 21.28
C GLY A 291 -4.65 -12.58 20.75
N MET A 292 -3.72 -11.67 20.50
CA MET A 292 -4.00 -10.35 19.90
C MET A 292 -4.51 -10.50 18.46
N LEU A 293 -3.85 -11.30 17.63
CA LEU A 293 -4.27 -11.59 16.25
C LEU A 293 -5.68 -12.17 16.20
N LYS A 294 -5.97 -13.16 17.06
CA LYS A 294 -7.29 -13.82 17.11
C LYS A 294 -8.42 -12.87 17.54
N LYS A 295 -8.14 -11.91 18.43
CA LYS A 295 -9.11 -10.89 18.84
C LYS A 295 -9.45 -9.93 17.71
N ASP A 296 -8.56 -9.78 16.75
CA ASP A 296 -8.69 -8.90 15.60
C ASP A 296 -9.04 -9.69 14.32
N ASP A 297 -9.69 -10.82 14.46
CA ASP A 297 -10.16 -11.68 13.38
C ASP A 297 -9.07 -12.13 12.39
N VAL A 298 -7.84 -12.33 12.89
CA VAL A 298 -6.76 -12.98 12.16
C VAL A 298 -6.66 -14.43 12.64
N GLU A 299 -6.99 -15.36 11.76
CA GLU A 299 -6.83 -16.79 12.03
C GLU A 299 -5.34 -17.14 12.08
N VAL A 300 -4.93 -17.93 13.07
CA VAL A 300 -3.53 -18.38 13.19
C VAL A 300 -3.48 -19.90 13.08
N VAL A 301 -2.66 -20.38 12.15
CA VAL A 301 -2.37 -21.82 11.94
C VAL A 301 -0.90 -22.06 12.23
N LEU A 302 -0.62 -22.98 13.15
CA LEU A 302 0.73 -23.39 13.51
C LEU A 302 1.20 -24.51 12.59
N LEU A 303 2.43 -24.41 12.11
CA LEU A 303 3.01 -25.37 11.16
C LEU A 303 4.11 -26.18 11.84
N ILE A 304 4.03 -27.49 11.70
CA ILE A 304 5.06 -28.44 12.14
C ILE A 304 5.48 -29.24 10.91
N SER A 305 6.78 -29.29 10.62
CA SER A 305 7.30 -30.17 9.57
C SER A 305 7.13 -31.64 9.98
N ARG A 306 6.86 -32.54 9.05
CA ARG A 306 6.73 -33.98 9.31
C ARG A 306 8.01 -34.60 9.86
N ASP A 307 9.17 -34.01 9.50
CA ASP A 307 10.47 -34.41 9.94
C ASP A 307 10.93 -33.71 11.23
N ASP A 308 10.04 -32.90 11.84
CA ASP A 308 10.34 -32.19 13.07
C ASP A 308 10.37 -33.17 14.26
N LEU A 309 11.23 -32.87 15.23
CA LEU A 309 11.26 -33.59 16.49
C LEU A 309 10.03 -33.36 17.37
N VAL A 310 9.19 -32.39 17.01
CA VAL A 310 7.92 -32.14 17.73
C VAL A 310 6.91 -33.19 17.39
N THR A 311 6.64 -34.06 18.39
CA THR A 311 5.71 -35.19 18.24
C THR A 311 4.25 -34.76 18.12
N GLN A 312 3.38 -35.66 17.64
CA GLN A 312 1.93 -35.44 17.58
C GLN A 312 1.36 -35.10 18.98
N SER A 313 1.87 -35.69 20.05
CA SER A 313 1.44 -35.36 21.41
C SER A 313 1.75 -33.92 21.81
N LEU A 314 2.88 -33.37 21.37
CA LEU A 314 3.22 -31.95 21.55
C LEU A 314 2.34 -31.06 20.70
N ALA A 315 2.03 -31.45 19.46
CA ALA A 315 1.10 -30.74 18.59
C ALA A 315 -0.28 -30.58 19.24
N ASP A 316 -0.80 -31.66 19.86
CA ASP A 316 -2.09 -31.63 20.56
C ASP A 316 -2.05 -30.72 21.80
N LYS A 317 -0.94 -30.71 22.55
CA LYS A 317 -0.73 -29.78 23.67
C LYS A 317 -0.67 -28.33 23.17
N LEU A 318 0.07 -28.05 22.09
CA LEU A 318 0.13 -26.70 21.45
C LEU A 318 -1.25 -26.23 21.04
N LYS A 319 -2.04 -27.08 20.38
CA LYS A 319 -3.41 -26.75 19.99
C LYS A 319 -4.27 -26.37 21.21
N LYS A 320 -4.13 -27.12 22.31
CA LYS A 320 -4.87 -26.84 23.55
C LYS A 320 -4.46 -25.53 24.21
N VAL A 321 -3.15 -25.25 24.25
CA VAL A 321 -2.60 -24.04 24.91
C VAL A 321 -2.85 -22.77 24.11
N THR A 322 -2.66 -22.82 22.79
CA THR A 322 -2.78 -21.64 21.91
C THR A 322 -4.19 -21.46 21.36
N GLY A 323 -4.99 -22.51 21.34
CA GLY A 323 -6.28 -22.54 20.67
C GLY A 323 -6.19 -22.39 19.15
N CYS A 324 -5.01 -22.62 18.56
CA CYS A 324 -4.77 -22.55 17.12
C CYS A 324 -4.92 -23.94 16.48
N GLU A 325 -5.27 -23.95 15.19
CA GLU A 325 -5.09 -25.15 14.37
C GLU A 325 -3.61 -25.45 14.22
N VAL A 326 -3.25 -26.74 14.31
CA VAL A 326 -1.88 -27.21 14.07
C VAL A 326 -1.89 -28.10 12.84
N MET A 327 -1.06 -27.77 11.88
CA MET A 327 -0.98 -28.45 10.59
C MET A 327 0.40 -29.07 10.39
N LEU A 328 0.42 -30.36 10.03
CA LEU A 328 1.64 -31.02 9.59
C LEU A 328 1.87 -30.71 8.12
N VAL A 329 3.06 -30.24 7.78
CA VAL A 329 3.46 -29.87 6.42
C VAL A 329 4.71 -30.65 6.00
N GLU A 330 4.88 -30.78 4.69
CA GLU A 330 6.14 -31.28 4.13
C GLU A 330 7.29 -30.27 4.39
N GLU A 331 8.54 -30.68 4.12
CA GLU A 331 9.71 -29.80 4.26
C GLU A 331 9.53 -28.49 3.51
N ASP A 332 9.07 -28.52 2.24
CA ASP A 332 8.59 -27.36 1.49
C ASP A 332 7.08 -27.19 1.71
N PRO A 333 6.65 -26.24 2.55
CA PRO A 333 5.24 -26.11 2.93
C PRO A 333 4.36 -25.49 1.83
N LEU A 334 4.95 -24.99 0.74
CA LEU A 334 4.22 -24.17 -0.26
C LEU A 334 3.00 -24.90 -0.84
N LYS A 335 3.14 -26.17 -1.21
CA LYS A 335 2.03 -26.94 -1.84
C LYS A 335 0.87 -27.13 -0.88
N ASP A 336 1.18 -27.49 0.36
CA ASP A 336 0.18 -27.70 1.40
C ASP A 336 -0.57 -26.42 1.70
N LEU A 337 0.16 -25.32 1.89
CA LEU A 337 -0.43 -24.02 2.20
C LEU A 337 -1.23 -23.43 1.03
N GLN A 338 -0.78 -23.63 -0.22
CA GLN A 338 -1.59 -23.22 -1.40
C GLN A 338 -2.96 -23.91 -1.41
N SER A 339 -3.02 -25.18 -1.00
CA SER A 339 -4.29 -25.90 -0.88
C SER A 339 -5.22 -25.25 0.15
N VAL A 340 -4.68 -24.88 1.31
CA VAL A 340 -5.44 -24.21 2.37
C VAL A 340 -5.94 -22.84 1.93
N VAL A 341 -5.06 -22.02 1.34
CA VAL A 341 -5.39 -20.68 0.85
C VAL A 341 -6.51 -20.74 -0.19
N ARG A 342 -6.42 -21.67 -1.16
CA ARG A 342 -7.47 -21.90 -2.17
C ARG A 342 -8.78 -22.38 -1.55
N LYS A 343 -8.73 -23.34 -0.63
CA LYS A 343 -9.92 -23.84 0.07
C LYS A 343 -10.65 -22.75 0.84
N LYS A 344 -9.90 -21.81 1.42
CA LYS A 344 -10.45 -20.64 2.12
C LYS A 344 -10.88 -19.50 1.17
N LYS A 345 -10.70 -19.67 -0.15
CA LYS A 345 -10.98 -18.64 -1.18
C LYS A 345 -10.24 -17.33 -0.95
N MET A 346 -9.01 -17.42 -0.45
CA MET A 346 -8.13 -16.30 -0.14
C MET A 346 -7.04 -16.14 -1.20
N ASP A 347 -6.41 -14.98 -1.24
CA ASP A 347 -5.19 -14.73 -2.00
C ASP A 347 -3.98 -14.70 -1.03
N TRP A 348 -2.77 -15.01 -1.54
CA TRP A 348 -1.55 -14.90 -0.75
C TRP A 348 -1.29 -13.50 -0.20
N LYS A 349 -1.82 -12.46 -0.85
CA LYS A 349 -1.78 -11.08 -0.32
C LYS A 349 -2.53 -10.89 1.00
N ASP A 350 -3.51 -11.76 1.29
CA ASP A 350 -4.32 -11.73 2.50
C ASP A 350 -3.73 -12.62 3.62
N VAL A 351 -2.53 -13.18 3.39
CA VAL A 351 -1.85 -14.13 4.27
C VAL A 351 -0.60 -13.50 4.87
N ALA A 352 -0.40 -13.69 6.18
CA ALA A 352 0.89 -13.51 6.86
C ALA A 352 1.60 -14.87 6.99
N PHE A 353 2.93 -14.87 6.85
CA PHE A 353 3.74 -16.07 7.02
C PHE A 353 4.98 -15.78 7.89
N MET A 354 5.23 -16.62 8.87
CA MET A 354 6.45 -16.57 9.67
C MET A 354 7.19 -17.88 9.58
N GLY A 355 8.43 -17.84 9.13
CA GLY A 355 9.33 -18.98 8.96
C GLY A 355 10.76 -18.61 9.31
N ASN A 356 11.68 -19.56 9.25
CA ASN A 356 13.08 -19.37 9.67
C ASN A 356 14.10 -20.13 8.82
N GLU A 357 13.66 -21.09 8.00
CA GLU A 357 14.52 -21.99 7.23
C GLU A 357 14.49 -21.68 5.73
N THR A 358 15.50 -22.19 5.00
CA THR A 358 15.61 -22.06 3.52
C THR A 358 14.35 -22.57 2.80
N ALA A 359 13.75 -23.67 3.28
CA ALA A 359 12.54 -24.25 2.74
C ALA A 359 11.31 -23.30 2.81
N ASP A 360 11.32 -22.35 3.75
CA ASP A 360 10.24 -21.37 3.93
C ASP A 360 10.31 -20.21 2.91
N ALA A 361 11.42 -20.07 2.19
CA ALA A 361 11.68 -18.88 1.34
C ALA A 361 10.60 -18.63 0.27
N SER A 362 10.02 -19.68 -0.29
CA SER A 362 8.94 -19.58 -1.28
C SER A 362 7.67 -18.98 -0.68
N CYS A 363 7.27 -19.41 0.51
CA CYS A 363 6.12 -18.88 1.25
C CYS A 363 6.37 -17.45 1.73
N LEU A 364 7.59 -17.15 2.22
CA LEU A 364 8.00 -15.81 2.65
C LEU A 364 7.88 -14.78 1.53
N LYS A 365 8.26 -15.15 0.30
CA LYS A 365 8.14 -14.27 -0.87
C LYS A 365 6.69 -14.03 -1.29
N LEU A 366 5.84 -15.07 -1.25
CA LEU A 366 4.46 -15.01 -1.72
C LEU A 366 3.51 -14.30 -0.75
N ALA A 367 3.68 -14.50 0.55
CA ALA A 367 2.77 -13.95 1.56
C ALA A 367 2.68 -12.41 1.50
N GLY A 368 1.49 -11.85 1.68
CA GLY A 368 1.26 -10.41 1.73
C GLY A 368 2.12 -9.72 2.79
N LEU A 369 2.19 -10.32 3.98
CA LEU A 369 3.15 -10.00 5.02
C LEU A 369 3.99 -11.23 5.34
N SER A 370 5.29 -11.05 5.48
CA SER A 370 6.15 -12.15 5.91
C SER A 370 7.22 -11.69 6.88
N ALA A 371 7.56 -12.54 7.83
CA ALA A 371 8.58 -12.24 8.82
C ALA A 371 9.46 -13.44 9.11
N VAL A 372 10.64 -13.13 9.63
CA VAL A 372 11.58 -14.09 10.19
C VAL A 372 12.04 -13.61 11.56
N PRO A 373 12.35 -14.51 12.53
CA PRO A 373 13.03 -14.15 13.76
C PRO A 373 14.48 -13.68 13.47
N ALA A 374 15.12 -13.03 14.44
CA ALA A 374 16.45 -12.45 14.28
C ALA A 374 17.56 -13.50 14.02
N ASP A 375 17.33 -14.74 14.39
CA ASP A 375 18.24 -15.90 14.26
C ASP A 375 17.89 -16.81 13.07
N ALA A 376 17.01 -16.38 12.18
CA ALA A 376 16.66 -17.12 10.97
C ALA A 376 17.87 -17.27 10.02
N CYS A 377 17.85 -18.33 9.20
CA CYS A 377 18.86 -18.52 8.18
C CYS A 377 18.88 -17.40 7.15
N LYS A 378 20.00 -17.26 6.44
CA LYS A 378 20.19 -16.17 5.47
C LYS A 378 19.15 -16.18 4.36
N ASP A 379 18.86 -17.33 3.77
CA ASP A 379 17.93 -17.46 2.64
C ASP A 379 16.49 -17.06 3.03
N ALA A 380 16.08 -17.42 4.25
CA ALA A 380 14.78 -16.98 4.79
C ALA A 380 14.77 -15.47 5.04
N SER A 381 15.85 -14.93 5.61
CA SER A 381 15.99 -13.48 5.88
C SER A 381 15.97 -12.64 4.59
N ASP A 382 16.61 -13.11 3.53
CA ASP A 382 16.64 -12.48 2.22
C ASP A 382 15.26 -12.53 1.52
N ALA A 383 14.43 -13.53 1.83
CA ALA A 383 13.11 -13.74 1.28
C ALA A 383 12.00 -12.98 2.04
N ALA A 384 12.20 -12.65 3.31
CA ALA A 384 11.21 -12.05 4.17
C ALA A 384 11.07 -10.55 3.95
N LYS A 385 9.84 -10.04 4.19
CA LYS A 385 9.53 -8.60 4.12
C LYS A 385 9.84 -7.86 5.42
N TYR A 386 9.94 -8.60 6.53
CA TYR A 386 10.24 -8.07 7.86
C TYR A 386 11.17 -9.03 8.61
N THR A 387 12.22 -8.50 9.23
CA THR A 387 13.07 -9.23 10.15
C THR A 387 12.81 -8.74 11.56
N CYS A 388 12.37 -9.63 12.44
CA CYS A 388 12.15 -9.34 13.85
C CYS A 388 13.47 -9.02 14.55
N ARG A 389 13.42 -8.24 15.61
CA ARG A 389 14.57 -7.96 16.48
C ARG A 389 14.77 -9.05 17.52
N LEU A 390 13.70 -9.79 17.83
CA LEU A 390 13.68 -10.86 18.81
C LEU A 390 13.95 -12.21 18.14
N LEU A 391 14.55 -13.11 18.91
CA LEU A 391 14.86 -14.48 18.48
C LEU A 391 13.60 -15.36 18.48
N GLY A 392 13.64 -16.46 17.74
CA GLY A 392 12.62 -17.50 17.82
C GLY A 392 12.43 -18.03 19.25
N GLY A 393 11.19 -18.23 19.66
CA GLY A 393 10.86 -18.63 21.04
C GLY A 393 11.16 -17.60 22.12
N ALA A 394 11.44 -16.34 21.75
CA ALA A 394 11.80 -15.26 22.68
C ALA A 394 10.94 -14.00 22.51
N GLY A 395 9.81 -14.10 21.80
CA GLY A 395 8.88 -12.99 21.57
C GLY A 395 8.80 -12.51 20.13
N ALA A 396 9.46 -13.16 19.18
CA ALA A 396 9.45 -12.79 17.78
C ALA A 396 8.04 -12.89 17.16
N VAL A 397 7.24 -13.91 17.56
CA VAL A 397 5.85 -14.04 17.09
C VAL A 397 5.00 -12.87 17.57
N LYS A 398 5.19 -12.42 18.83
CA LYS A 398 4.49 -11.23 19.33
C LYS A 398 4.90 -9.98 18.57
N GLU A 399 6.18 -9.78 18.31
CA GLU A 399 6.68 -8.61 17.55
C GLU A 399 6.06 -8.59 16.14
N PHE A 400 5.98 -9.74 15.48
CA PHE A 400 5.33 -9.81 14.18
C PHE A 400 3.81 -9.64 14.26
N ALA A 401 3.16 -10.16 15.29
CA ALA A 401 1.73 -9.94 15.50
C ALA A 401 1.40 -8.44 15.66
N GLU A 402 2.19 -7.71 16.44
CA GLU A 402 2.06 -6.25 16.59
C GLU A 402 2.26 -5.53 15.24
N HIS A 403 3.21 -5.98 14.43
CA HIS A 403 3.43 -5.45 13.08
C HIS A 403 2.23 -5.69 12.15
N VAL A 404 1.67 -6.91 12.16
CA VAL A 404 0.47 -7.28 11.38
C VAL A 404 -0.72 -6.40 11.77
N LEU A 405 -0.99 -6.26 13.07
CA LEU A 405 -2.11 -5.46 13.58
C LEU A 405 -1.96 -3.98 13.28
N LEU A 406 -0.73 -3.45 13.40
CA LEU A 406 -0.45 -2.06 13.05
C LEU A 406 -0.77 -1.78 11.57
N GLN A 407 -0.52 -2.74 10.69
CA GLN A 407 -0.86 -2.60 9.26
C GLN A 407 -2.35 -2.73 9.01
N LYS A 408 -3.05 -3.62 9.73
CA LYS A 408 -4.50 -3.80 9.63
C LYS A 408 -5.26 -2.54 10.08
N GLN A 409 -4.87 -1.93 11.20
CA GLN A 409 -5.47 -0.69 11.72
C GLN A 409 -5.36 0.51 10.77
N LYS A 410 -4.38 0.49 9.85
CA LYS A 410 -4.15 1.57 8.87
C LYS A 410 -4.92 1.37 7.56
N THR A 411 -5.71 0.30 7.44
CA THR A 411 -6.51 0.02 6.24
C THR A 411 -7.84 0.75 6.34
N PRO A 412 -8.21 1.65 5.40
CA PRO A 412 -9.53 2.30 5.39
C PRO A 412 -10.64 1.25 5.21
N GLY A 413 -11.62 1.25 6.11
CA GLY A 413 -12.74 0.30 6.14
C GLY A 413 -12.84 -0.54 7.41
N TYR A 414 -11.87 -0.44 8.30
CA TYR A 414 -11.98 -0.96 9.66
C TYR A 414 -12.83 0.03 10.47
N GLU A 415 -14.13 -0.18 10.51
CA GLU A 415 -14.99 0.52 11.45
C GLU A 415 -14.62 0.11 12.86
N ASP A 416 -14.30 1.11 13.68
CA ASP A 416 -13.99 1.00 15.10
C ASP A 416 -15.18 0.40 15.86
N THR A 417 -15.30 -0.92 15.90
CA THR A 417 -16.23 -1.63 16.80
C THR A 417 -15.62 -1.85 18.18
N CYS A 418 -14.42 -1.38 18.43
CA CYS A 418 -13.77 -1.43 19.73
C CYS A 418 -13.70 -0.04 20.34
N GLY A 419 -14.54 0.19 21.37
CA GLY A 419 -14.68 1.46 22.07
C GLY A 419 -13.34 2.09 22.46
N GLN A 420 -13.32 3.38 22.29
CA GLN A 420 -12.36 4.38 22.75
C GLN A 420 -11.40 3.90 23.85
N ILE A 421 -10.20 3.47 23.45
CA ILE A 421 -9.02 3.60 24.31
C ILE A 421 -8.36 4.89 23.88
N SER A 422 -8.80 6.00 24.47
CA SER A 422 -8.13 7.28 24.39
C SER A 422 -6.76 7.15 25.07
N TYR A 423 -5.71 7.04 24.29
CA TYR A 423 -4.40 7.44 24.78
C TYR A 423 -4.40 8.96 24.87
N ALA A 424 -4.85 9.47 26.01
CA ALA A 424 -4.57 10.83 26.42
C ALA A 424 -3.05 10.95 26.64
N CYS A 425 -2.32 11.29 25.60
CA CYS A 425 -1.02 11.92 25.77
C CYS A 425 -1.27 13.29 26.42
N ASN A 426 -1.08 13.35 27.73
CA ASN A 426 -1.08 14.59 28.47
C ASN A 426 0.21 15.38 28.09
N PRO A 427 0.09 16.57 27.45
CA PRO A 427 1.26 17.37 27.04
C PRO A 427 1.88 18.18 28.19
N GLN A 428 1.56 17.88 29.44
CA GLN A 428 1.95 18.74 30.58
C GLN A 428 3.03 18.18 31.53
N THR A 429 3.91 17.30 31.07
CA THR A 429 5.01 16.85 31.91
C THR A 429 6.35 16.85 31.20
N ILE A 430 6.72 17.97 30.60
CA ILE A 430 8.13 18.29 30.29
C ILE A 430 8.24 19.82 30.39
N PHE A 431 8.56 20.33 31.57
CA PHE A 431 9.29 21.57 31.85
C PHE A 431 9.20 21.87 33.35
N SER A 432 10.05 21.23 34.15
CA SER A 432 10.58 21.79 35.37
C SER A 432 11.84 21.01 35.76
N SER A 433 12.96 21.43 35.21
CA SER A 433 14.30 21.16 35.75
C SER A 433 15.20 22.35 35.39
N ASN A 434 14.84 23.49 35.96
CA ASN A 434 15.75 24.63 36.14
C ASN A 434 15.70 25.03 37.61
N GLU A 435 16.41 24.27 38.45
CA GLU A 435 16.90 24.66 39.73
C GLU A 435 17.99 23.68 40.09
N LEU A 436 19.24 24.12 39.96
CA LEU A 436 20.43 23.71 40.72
C LEU A 436 21.69 24.10 39.92
N PHE A 437 22.05 25.38 40.01
CA PHE A 437 23.44 25.85 39.98
C PHE A 437 23.46 27.31 40.45
N SER A 438 23.43 27.48 41.77
CA SER A 438 24.00 28.61 42.44
C SER A 438 24.71 28.08 43.68
N GLU A 439 25.92 28.58 43.92
CA GLU A 439 26.82 28.36 45.07
C GLU A 439 27.78 27.16 44.97
N THR A 440 28.92 27.29 44.46
CA THR A 440 30.24 27.74 44.99
C THR A 440 31.25 27.83 43.86
#